data_b3d46fbfebd442943980adc8aa6f3cb8
#
_entry.id   b3d46fbfebd442943980adc8aa6f3cb8
#
_cell.length_a   1.000
_cell.length_b   1.000
_cell.length_c   1.000
_cell.angle_alpha   90.00
_cell.angle_beta   90.00
_cell.angle_gamma   90.00
#
_symmetry.space_group_name_H-M   'P 1'
#
loop_
_entity.id
_entity.type
_entity.pdbx_description
1 polymer ?
#
loop_
_entity_poly.entity_id
_entity_poly.type
_entity_poly.pdbx_seq_one_letter_code
_entity_poly.pdbx_strand_id
1 'polypeptide(L)'
;MDKEKVKDYLWNYFFPITSASQEERRGMYRCAIEDGYLHYEDDLTEWERKQQWEEFDRLIDEMIEDYEKSVFDSRKRDFSQCYDEPMFSPQLRWNEKYLTPELEGFTPIIAIKDLVDYKYVVCAIPDDKVEFMLMQLERTPVVVAQYDSLDKMVRDGWCVGS
;
A
#
# COMPACT_ATOMS: atom_id res chain seq x y z
N MET A 1 -24.84 12.42 -12.43
CA MET A 1 -24.38 11.71 -11.21
C MET A 1 -23.73 12.72 -10.25
N ASP A 2 -24.10 12.73 -8.98
CA ASP A 2 -23.40 13.50 -7.95
C ASP A 2 -22.20 12.67 -7.46
N LYS A 3 -21.02 12.98 -8.02
CA LYS A 3 -19.80 12.18 -7.80
C LYS A 3 -19.39 12.09 -6.33
N GLU A 4 -19.50 13.19 -5.57
CA GLU A 4 -19.09 13.21 -4.16
C GLU A 4 -19.96 12.29 -3.30
N LYS A 5 -21.28 12.34 -3.51
CA LYS A 5 -22.20 11.43 -2.79
C LYS A 5 -21.96 9.96 -3.13
N VAL A 6 -21.67 9.67 -4.40
CA VAL A 6 -21.37 8.30 -4.83
C VAL A 6 -20.02 7.84 -4.27
N LYS A 7 -18.99 8.70 -4.24
CA LYS A 7 -17.70 8.42 -3.58
C LYS A 7 -17.90 8.11 -2.10
N ASP A 8 -18.60 8.94 -1.37
CA ASP A 8 -18.89 8.75 0.07
C ASP A 8 -19.64 7.44 0.32
N TYR A 9 -20.63 7.12 -0.52
CA TYR A 9 -21.34 5.86 -0.46
C TYR A 9 -20.41 4.66 -0.65
N LEU A 10 -19.65 4.65 -1.73
CA LEU A 10 -18.72 3.56 -2.06
C LEU A 10 -17.65 3.39 -0.97
N TRP A 11 -17.13 4.50 -0.44
CA TRP A 11 -16.16 4.49 0.65
C TRP A 11 -16.71 3.84 1.92
N ASN A 12 -17.94 4.14 2.29
CA ASN A 12 -18.55 3.64 3.51
C ASN A 12 -18.96 2.17 3.44
N TYR A 13 -19.31 1.65 2.26
CA TYR A 13 -19.87 0.31 2.10
C TYR A 13 -18.91 -0.70 1.48
N PHE A 14 -17.94 -0.26 0.69
CA PHE A 14 -17.05 -1.14 -0.08
C PHE A 14 -15.56 -0.90 0.16
N PHE A 15 -15.23 -0.01 1.08
CA PHE A 15 -13.82 0.31 1.37
C PHE A 15 -13.09 -0.84 2.10
N PRO A 16 -11.80 -1.07 1.83
CA PRO A 16 -10.99 -0.41 0.81
C PRO A 16 -11.19 -1.03 -0.59
N ILE A 17 -11.43 -0.18 -1.60
CA ILE A 17 -11.46 -0.62 -2.99
C ILE A 17 -10.01 -0.57 -3.51
N THR A 18 -9.32 -1.71 -3.45
CA THR A 18 -7.93 -1.83 -3.90
C THR A 18 -7.81 -2.37 -5.31
N SER A 19 -8.80 -3.13 -5.73
CA SER A 19 -8.99 -3.62 -7.09
C SER A 19 -10.46 -3.96 -7.24
N ALA A 20 -11.01 -3.87 -8.43
CA ALA A 20 -12.37 -4.28 -8.68
C ALA A 20 -12.47 -4.86 -10.10
N SER A 21 -12.83 -6.13 -10.19
CA SER A 21 -13.19 -6.78 -11.45
C SER A 21 -14.44 -6.12 -12.05
N GLN A 22 -14.68 -6.33 -13.33
CA GLN A 22 -15.88 -5.79 -13.99
C GLN A 22 -17.17 -6.31 -13.33
N GLU A 23 -17.18 -7.54 -12.82
CA GLU A 23 -18.32 -8.11 -12.11
C GLU A 23 -18.57 -7.41 -10.77
N GLU A 24 -17.53 -7.16 -10.00
CA GLU A 24 -17.60 -6.42 -8.73
C GLU A 24 -18.06 -4.98 -8.96
N ARG A 25 -17.52 -4.29 -9.96
CA ARG A 25 -17.96 -2.94 -10.34
C ARG A 25 -19.44 -2.89 -10.73
N ARG A 26 -19.90 -3.90 -11.48
CA ARG A 26 -21.32 -4.05 -11.82
C ARG A 26 -22.19 -4.32 -10.59
N GLY A 27 -21.67 -5.06 -9.62
CA GLY A 27 -22.32 -5.26 -8.32
C GLY A 27 -22.47 -3.95 -7.55
N MET A 28 -21.39 -3.20 -7.38
CA MET A 28 -21.39 -1.88 -6.72
C MET A 28 -22.34 -0.89 -7.41
N TYR A 29 -22.35 -0.88 -8.74
CA TYR A 29 -23.23 -0.05 -9.54
C TYR A 29 -24.71 -0.35 -9.29
N ARG A 30 -25.10 -1.63 -9.25
CA ARG A 30 -26.48 -2.04 -8.92
C ARG A 30 -26.87 -1.64 -7.50
N CYS A 31 -26.00 -1.84 -6.54
CA CYS A 31 -26.26 -1.40 -5.16
C CYS A 31 -26.45 0.13 -5.10
N ALA A 32 -25.62 0.90 -5.79
CA ALA A 32 -25.76 2.36 -5.83
C ALA A 32 -27.07 2.84 -6.48
N ILE A 33 -27.62 2.09 -7.44
CA ILE A 33 -28.95 2.35 -8.01
C ILE A 33 -30.04 2.01 -6.98
N GLU A 34 -29.99 0.84 -6.38
CA GLU A 34 -30.99 0.35 -5.40
C GLU A 34 -31.06 1.26 -4.18
N ASP A 35 -29.93 1.81 -3.74
CA ASP A 35 -29.81 2.71 -2.60
C ASP A 35 -30.08 4.20 -2.97
N GLY A 36 -30.43 4.48 -4.24
CA GLY A 36 -30.87 5.79 -4.70
C GLY A 36 -29.75 6.81 -4.96
N TYR A 37 -28.50 6.37 -5.10
CA TYR A 37 -27.36 7.24 -5.45
C TYR A 37 -27.20 7.43 -6.95
N LEU A 38 -27.75 6.52 -7.75
CA LEU A 38 -27.80 6.58 -9.20
C LEU A 38 -29.25 6.44 -9.71
N HIS A 39 -29.47 6.85 -10.94
CA HIS A 39 -30.78 6.70 -11.57
C HIS A 39 -31.04 5.25 -11.99
N TYR A 40 -32.31 4.82 -11.89
CA TYR A 40 -32.72 3.52 -12.43
C TYR A 40 -32.51 3.46 -13.93
N GLU A 41 -32.00 2.34 -14.42
CA GLU A 41 -31.69 2.15 -15.84
C GLU A 41 -32.95 2.25 -16.74
N ASP A 42 -34.12 1.86 -16.23
CA ASP A 42 -35.38 1.92 -16.93
C ASP A 42 -35.88 3.36 -17.13
N ASP A 43 -35.42 4.30 -16.32
CA ASP A 43 -35.76 5.73 -16.41
C ASP A 43 -34.83 6.49 -17.37
N LEU A 44 -33.82 5.81 -17.92
CA LEU A 44 -32.77 6.39 -18.74
C LEU A 44 -32.87 5.89 -20.19
N THR A 45 -32.52 6.77 -21.13
CA THR A 45 -32.26 6.36 -22.51
C THR A 45 -31.01 5.47 -22.58
N GLU A 46 -30.83 4.71 -23.66
CA GLU A 46 -29.64 3.86 -23.86
C GLU A 46 -28.34 4.66 -23.78
N TRP A 47 -28.32 5.87 -24.32
CA TRP A 47 -27.17 6.76 -24.24
C TRP A 47 -26.89 7.22 -22.81
N GLU A 48 -27.90 7.62 -22.04
CA GLU A 48 -27.76 8.04 -20.65
C GLU A 48 -27.31 6.89 -19.74
N ARG A 49 -27.81 5.67 -19.94
CA ARG A 49 -27.35 4.47 -19.24
C ARG A 49 -25.85 4.23 -19.47
N LYS A 50 -25.42 4.33 -20.72
CA LYS A 50 -24.02 4.18 -21.08
C LYS A 50 -23.16 5.25 -20.40
N GLN A 51 -23.58 6.51 -20.42
CA GLN A 51 -22.86 7.61 -19.79
C GLN A 51 -22.79 7.42 -18.26
N GLN A 52 -23.90 7.07 -17.61
CA GLN A 52 -23.91 6.82 -16.17
C GLN A 52 -22.97 5.69 -15.77
N TRP A 53 -22.93 4.60 -16.53
CA TRP A 53 -22.01 3.50 -16.30
C TRP A 53 -20.54 3.92 -16.51
N GLU A 54 -20.22 4.60 -17.60
CA GLU A 54 -18.85 5.03 -17.89
C GLU A 54 -18.32 6.03 -16.86
N GLU A 55 -19.17 6.93 -16.37
CA GLU A 55 -18.82 7.84 -15.27
C GLU A 55 -18.58 7.10 -13.96
N PHE A 56 -19.42 6.12 -13.64
CA PHE A 56 -19.28 5.30 -12.45
C PHE A 56 -17.99 4.44 -12.48
N ASP A 57 -17.74 3.78 -13.60
CA ASP A 57 -16.56 2.94 -13.80
C ASP A 57 -15.26 3.76 -13.65
N ARG A 58 -15.23 4.97 -14.23
CA ARG A 58 -14.13 5.92 -14.08
C ARG A 58 -13.97 6.39 -12.62
N LEU A 59 -15.07 6.58 -11.91
CA LEU A 59 -15.04 6.96 -10.51
C LEU A 59 -14.36 5.88 -9.64
N ILE A 60 -14.61 4.61 -9.94
CA ILE A 60 -13.92 3.49 -9.26
C ILE A 60 -12.41 3.55 -9.54
N ASP A 61 -11.98 3.82 -10.78
CA ASP A 61 -10.55 3.97 -11.10
C ASP A 61 -9.92 5.13 -10.32
N GLU A 62 -10.57 6.30 -10.29
CA GLU A 62 -10.12 7.45 -9.51
C GLU A 62 -9.97 7.10 -8.01
N MET A 63 -10.92 6.35 -7.45
CA MET A 63 -10.87 5.94 -6.04
C MET A 63 -9.73 4.96 -5.74
N ILE A 64 -9.46 4.04 -6.65
CA ILE A 64 -8.34 3.09 -6.54
C ILE A 64 -7.01 3.86 -6.58
N GLU A 65 -6.83 4.76 -7.54
CA GLU A 65 -5.63 5.58 -7.68
C GLU A 65 -5.39 6.46 -6.43
N ASP A 66 -6.43 7.11 -5.92
CA ASP A 66 -6.37 7.95 -4.71
C ASP A 66 -5.98 7.11 -3.48
N TYR A 67 -6.51 5.89 -3.36
CA TYR A 67 -6.16 4.98 -2.28
C TYR A 67 -4.71 4.50 -2.38
N GLU A 68 -4.27 4.04 -3.55
CA GLU A 68 -2.88 3.60 -3.77
C GLU A 68 -1.88 4.71 -3.47
N LYS A 69 -2.20 5.94 -3.90
CA LYS A 69 -1.39 7.12 -3.58
C LYS A 69 -1.34 7.40 -2.09
N SER A 70 -2.49 7.32 -1.41
CA SER A 70 -2.57 7.52 0.05
C SER A 70 -1.72 6.49 0.82
N VAL A 71 -1.79 5.22 0.42
CA VAL A 71 -0.98 4.14 0.99
C VAL A 71 0.51 4.38 0.74
N PHE A 72 0.87 4.77 -0.48
CA PHE A 72 2.25 5.09 -0.84
C PHE A 72 2.80 6.26 -0.01
N ASP A 73 2.05 7.36 0.09
CA ASP A 73 2.45 8.54 0.86
C ASP A 73 2.55 8.23 2.37
N SER A 74 1.65 7.39 2.90
CA SER A 74 1.72 6.93 4.29
C SER A 74 3.00 6.13 4.54
N ARG A 75 3.31 5.15 3.70
CA ARG A 75 4.52 4.33 3.81
C ARG A 75 5.79 5.19 3.73
N LYS A 76 5.83 6.17 2.83
CA LYS A 76 6.96 7.11 2.75
C LYS A 76 7.14 7.91 4.04
N ARG A 77 6.05 8.36 4.63
CA ARG A 77 6.06 9.11 5.90
C ARG A 77 6.60 8.25 7.03
N ASP A 78 6.14 6.99 7.13
CA ASP A 78 6.60 6.05 8.14
C ASP A 78 8.11 5.81 8.03
N PHE A 79 8.63 5.57 6.84
CA PHE A 79 10.08 5.46 6.61
C PHE A 79 10.83 6.76 6.95
N SER A 80 10.30 7.91 6.57
CA SER A 80 10.95 9.20 6.85
C SER A 80 11.10 9.43 8.35
N GLN A 81 10.07 9.12 9.14
CA GLN A 81 10.13 9.20 10.60
C GLN A 81 11.22 8.29 11.17
N CYS A 82 11.34 7.08 10.64
CA CYS A 82 12.37 6.13 11.09
C CYS A 82 13.80 6.59 10.77
N TYR A 83 14.01 7.30 9.66
CA TYR A 83 15.31 7.87 9.31
C TYR A 83 15.69 9.09 10.14
N ASP A 84 14.69 9.83 10.64
CA ASP A 84 14.91 11.02 11.48
C ASP A 84 15.21 10.63 12.95
N GLU A 85 14.86 9.42 13.38
CA GLU A 85 15.15 8.89 14.72
C GLU A 85 16.25 7.81 14.67
N PRO A 86 17.53 8.21 14.77
CA PRO A 86 18.66 7.30 14.48
C PRO A 86 18.90 6.17 15.50
N MET A 87 18.12 6.11 16.59
CA MET A 87 18.34 5.13 17.66
C MET A 87 17.62 3.80 17.49
N PHE A 88 16.68 3.67 16.55
CA PHE A 88 15.94 2.43 16.33
C PHE A 88 15.85 2.10 14.85
N SER A 89 16.38 0.92 14.49
CA SER A 89 16.09 0.34 13.18
C SER A 89 14.76 -0.40 13.27
N PRO A 90 13.68 0.11 12.67
CA PRO A 90 12.39 -0.54 12.73
C PRO A 90 12.43 -1.85 11.94
N GLN A 91 11.70 -2.83 12.42
CA GLN A 91 11.43 -4.02 11.63
C GLN A 91 10.65 -3.65 10.39
N LEU A 92 11.00 -4.25 9.25
CA LEU A 92 10.27 -4.11 8.02
C LEU A 92 9.34 -5.31 7.83
N ARG A 93 8.23 -5.07 7.16
CA ARG A 93 7.43 -6.17 6.64
C ARG A 93 8.14 -6.74 5.42
N TRP A 94 8.12 -8.07 5.33
CA TRP A 94 8.64 -8.79 4.19
C TRP A 94 7.91 -8.40 2.91
N ASN A 95 8.69 -8.13 1.88
CA ASN A 95 8.16 -8.14 0.54
C ASN A 95 8.17 -9.59 0.05
N GLU A 96 7.03 -10.10 -0.42
CA GLU A 96 6.86 -11.49 -0.90
C GLU A 96 7.91 -11.89 -1.94
N LYS A 97 8.36 -10.94 -2.75
CA LYS A 97 9.42 -11.10 -3.74
C LYS A 97 10.75 -11.61 -3.14
N TYR A 98 11.03 -11.30 -1.89
CA TYR A 98 12.25 -11.68 -1.18
C TYR A 98 12.03 -12.79 -0.15
N LEU A 99 10.83 -13.36 -0.07
CA LEU A 99 10.55 -14.54 0.73
C LEU A 99 11.19 -15.77 0.05
N THR A 100 12.44 -16.02 0.36
CA THR A 100 13.16 -17.21 -0.08
C THR A 100 13.44 -18.10 1.14
N PRO A 101 13.61 -19.40 0.95
CA PRO A 101 13.98 -20.31 2.04
C PRO A 101 15.27 -19.88 2.78
N GLU A 102 16.16 -19.15 2.10
CA GLU A 102 17.41 -18.65 2.66
C GLU A 102 17.19 -17.51 3.67
N LEU A 103 16.01 -16.87 3.64
CA LEU A 103 15.63 -15.83 4.58
C LEU A 103 14.72 -16.34 5.71
N GLU A 104 14.37 -17.62 5.72
CA GLU A 104 13.64 -18.24 6.83
C GLU A 104 14.44 -18.11 8.13
N GLY A 105 13.79 -17.58 9.18
CA GLY A 105 14.44 -17.31 10.47
C GLY A 105 15.22 -15.99 10.54
N PHE A 106 15.00 -15.10 9.55
CA PHE A 106 15.58 -13.76 9.53
C PHE A 106 14.50 -12.68 9.51
N THR A 107 14.75 -11.60 10.23
CA THR A 107 13.89 -10.40 10.23
C THR A 107 14.51 -9.30 9.38
N PRO A 108 13.76 -8.75 8.40
CA PRO A 108 14.24 -7.61 7.63
C PRO A 108 14.15 -6.33 8.48
N ILE A 109 15.19 -5.51 8.38
CA ILE A 109 15.30 -4.22 9.06
C ILE A 109 15.81 -3.15 8.09
N ILE A 110 15.55 -1.88 8.41
CA ILE A 110 16.26 -0.77 7.77
C ILE A 110 17.72 -0.81 8.23
N ALA A 111 18.67 -0.58 7.33
CA ALA A 111 20.05 -0.45 7.70
C ALA A 111 20.26 0.74 8.66
N ILE A 112 20.94 0.48 9.77
CA ILE A 112 21.36 1.52 10.71
C ILE A 112 22.41 2.39 10.00
N LYS A 113 22.25 3.69 10.06
CA LYS A 113 23.02 4.70 9.33
C LYS A 113 24.54 4.55 9.40
N ASP A 114 25.07 3.99 10.50
CA ASP A 114 26.50 3.84 10.74
C ASP A 114 27.06 2.47 10.33
N LEU A 115 26.20 1.52 9.93
CA LEU A 115 26.62 0.17 9.53
C LEU A 115 26.81 0.00 8.04
N VAL A 116 26.17 0.85 7.24
CA VAL A 116 26.23 0.78 5.77
C VAL A 116 26.27 2.21 5.22
N ASP A 117 27.23 2.45 4.35
CA ASP A 117 27.39 3.77 3.67
C ASP A 117 26.22 4.17 2.75
N TYR A 118 25.18 3.35 2.70
CA TYR A 118 24.05 3.52 1.79
C TYR A 118 22.75 3.84 2.54
N LYS A 119 22.03 4.82 2.04
CA LYS A 119 20.67 5.13 2.42
C LYS A 119 19.70 4.17 1.68
N TYR A 120 18.59 3.83 2.27
CA TYR A 120 17.56 2.96 1.66
C TYR A 120 18.02 1.50 1.40
N VAL A 121 18.61 0.89 2.39
CA VAL A 121 19.03 -0.50 2.35
C VAL A 121 18.17 -1.34 3.28
N VAL A 122 17.73 -2.50 2.80
CA VAL A 122 17.08 -3.52 3.61
C VAL A 122 18.12 -4.57 3.98
N CYS A 123 18.25 -4.81 5.26
CA CYS A 123 19.14 -5.83 5.82
C CYS A 123 18.34 -6.95 6.47
N ALA A 124 18.91 -8.13 6.57
CA ALA A 124 18.33 -9.25 7.31
C ALA A 124 19.21 -9.59 8.52
N ILE A 125 18.57 -9.81 9.66
CA ILE A 125 19.22 -10.29 10.89
C ILE A 125 18.50 -11.55 11.38
N PRO A 126 19.21 -12.50 12.03
CA PRO A 126 18.58 -13.68 12.60
C PRO A 126 17.52 -13.30 13.65
N ASP A 127 16.36 -13.96 13.63
CA ASP A 127 15.22 -13.67 14.51
C ASP A 127 15.58 -13.73 16.00
N ASP A 128 16.42 -14.69 16.38
CA ASP A 128 16.91 -14.89 17.75
C ASP A 128 17.87 -13.79 18.24
N LYS A 129 18.26 -12.86 17.35
CA LYS A 129 19.26 -11.82 17.63
C LYS A 129 18.79 -10.40 17.38
N VAL A 130 17.53 -10.22 17.00
CA VAL A 130 16.96 -8.90 16.69
C VAL A 130 17.16 -7.92 17.85
N GLU A 131 16.80 -8.30 19.08
CA GLU A 131 16.96 -7.44 20.26
C GLU A 131 18.44 -7.22 20.63
N PHE A 132 19.26 -8.24 20.46
CA PHE A 132 20.69 -8.19 20.84
C PHE A 132 21.50 -7.35 19.84
N MET A 133 21.20 -7.40 18.55
CA MET A 133 21.92 -6.63 17.53
C MET A 133 21.58 -5.14 17.52
N LEU A 134 20.39 -4.78 17.95
CA LEU A 134 20.04 -3.38 18.19
C LEU A 134 20.85 -2.76 19.32
N MET A 135 21.40 -3.59 20.21
CA MET A 135 22.22 -3.18 21.36
C MET A 135 23.72 -3.33 21.13
N GLN A 136 24.16 -4.22 20.25
CA GLN A 136 25.58 -4.53 20.00
C GLN A 136 25.89 -4.62 18.52
N LEU A 137 26.52 -3.61 17.98
CA LEU A 137 26.90 -3.39 16.57
C LEU A 137 27.99 -4.34 16.05
N GLU A 138 28.16 -5.53 16.62
CA GLU A 138 29.32 -6.40 16.34
C GLU A 138 29.22 -7.26 15.07
N ARG A 139 28.06 -7.32 14.40
CA ARG A 139 27.88 -8.12 13.16
C ARG A 139 27.31 -7.31 12.05
N THR A 140 27.94 -7.35 10.90
CA THR A 140 27.42 -6.77 9.66
C THR A 140 26.17 -7.53 9.23
N PRO A 141 24.99 -6.89 9.16
CA PRO A 141 23.78 -7.54 8.68
C PRO A 141 23.91 -7.90 7.20
N VAL A 142 23.21 -8.94 6.78
CA VAL A 142 23.17 -9.34 5.38
C VAL A 142 22.30 -8.34 4.60
N VAL A 143 22.86 -7.73 3.55
CA VAL A 143 22.10 -6.85 2.65
C VAL A 143 21.16 -7.68 1.78
N VAL A 144 19.87 -7.44 1.88
CA VAL A 144 18.81 -8.13 1.10
C VAL A 144 18.44 -7.33 -0.13
N ALA A 145 18.30 -6.02 0.02
CA ALA A 145 17.93 -5.12 -1.06
C ALA A 145 18.52 -3.72 -0.86
N GLN A 146 18.79 -3.04 -1.95
CA GLN A 146 19.32 -1.67 -1.96
C GLN A 146 18.59 -0.85 -3.03
N TYR A 147 18.25 0.38 -2.69
CA TYR A 147 17.51 1.29 -3.56
C TYR A 147 18.18 2.65 -3.67
N ASP A 148 18.03 3.29 -4.83
CA ASP A 148 18.54 4.65 -5.07
C ASP A 148 17.66 5.71 -4.39
N SER A 149 16.41 5.37 -4.09
CA SER A 149 15.44 6.29 -3.50
C SER A 149 14.43 5.56 -2.63
N LEU A 150 13.84 6.29 -1.68
CA LEU A 150 12.74 5.81 -0.86
C LEU A 150 11.52 5.43 -1.71
N ASP A 151 11.23 6.17 -2.77
CA ASP A 151 10.13 5.88 -3.69
C ASP A 151 10.25 4.49 -4.32
N LYS A 152 11.46 4.11 -4.74
CA LYS A 152 11.71 2.77 -5.30
C LYS A 152 11.52 1.69 -4.24
N MET A 153 12.01 1.91 -3.03
CA MET A 153 11.88 0.98 -1.91
C MET A 153 10.40 0.74 -1.56
N VAL A 154 9.60 1.79 -1.46
CA VAL A 154 8.16 1.68 -1.15
C VAL A 154 7.39 1.04 -2.31
N ARG A 155 7.71 1.37 -3.57
CA ARG A 155 7.08 0.75 -4.76
C ARG A 155 7.39 -0.74 -4.89
N ASP A 156 8.55 -1.17 -4.39
CA ASP A 156 8.92 -2.59 -4.35
C ASP A 156 8.18 -3.38 -3.27
N GLY A 157 7.38 -2.71 -2.45
CA GLY A 157 6.45 -3.31 -1.49
C GLY A 157 6.92 -3.31 -0.04
N TRP A 158 8.08 -2.73 0.26
CA TRP A 158 8.55 -2.60 1.63
C TRP A 158 7.70 -1.60 2.41
N CYS A 159 7.43 -1.92 3.66
CA CYS A 159 6.77 -1.03 4.62
C CYS A 159 7.30 -1.28 6.03
N VAL A 160 7.16 -0.28 6.88
CA VAL A 160 7.52 -0.40 8.30
C VAL A 160 6.55 -1.36 8.99
N GLY A 161 7.09 -2.31 9.75
CA GLY A 161 6.31 -3.22 10.57
C GLY A 161 5.66 -2.46 11.74
N SER A 162 4.46 -2.85 12.07
CA SER A 162 3.76 -2.37 13.27
C SER A 162 4.03 -3.27 14.45
#